data_8c79c7df6c4e16ae4f6211560e4a03a1
#
_entry.id   8c79c7df6c4e16ae4f6211560e4a03a1
#
_cell.length_a   1.000
_cell.length_b   1.000
_cell.length_c   1.000
_cell.angle_alpha   90.00
_cell.angle_beta   90.00
_cell.angle_gamma   90.00
#
_symmetry.space_group_name_H-M   'P 1'
#
loop_
_entity.id
_entity.type
_entity.pdbx_description
1 polymer ?
#
loop_
_entity_poly.entity_id
_entity_poly.type
_entity_poly.pdbx_seq_one_letter_code
_entity_poly.pdbx_strand_id
1 'polypeptide(L)'
;NTKNIKVENVILQSGQLVTNYTIPAGSMIIPNRQPEAPLIAAILEFDADIDTDVLVEERQKSLKSGSSIMYDTTAFNFTMMYGLDAVTVGEHLDSSLEIWKQSSVSSEVIKDAVIWATNGTDDNSVAFAARLMEQNIEVRIIDKESTLSGHTLPRGSVAVLQMDNPDISNLQNLVKTVSDELNISVVSIESGFGPEELPDWGGRHFRLLEKPQIAMLSHEGFNSYDVGVSWWSLDHHLGIRHSMINASLASYGDLRRYNTIIIPSGRAIDDYTVDTLLDWVSQGGTLIAHNRSTRFLTSEYGIGSVKQLQNTFDESEKYNFDLLREIYSQYENIDKDKTNNNIIDFEVSYPWEELDGTLSESELKSRDKWQSIFMPSGSIVAGRIDDEHWLTFGTPNTIPVLYSNLPILMARSYVDAPVRIGQMIPNNEINEPRIINWSSLPAGNDLNVRMSGLVWPEASQRIANSAYLTRERIGDGQVILFSGEPNFRGATLGTNRLWLNAIVYGPGLGTRSRINP
;
A
#
# COMPACT_ATOMS: atom_id res chain seq x y z
N ASN A 1 0.40 28.03 7.71
CA ASN A 1 1.55 28.94 7.60
C ASN A 1 1.75 29.39 6.15
N THR A 2 2.22 30.62 5.97
CA THR A 2 2.44 31.21 4.63
C THR A 2 3.90 31.12 4.16
N LYS A 3 4.82 30.70 5.03
CA LYS A 3 6.25 30.58 4.77
C LYS A 3 6.80 29.36 5.48
N ASN A 4 7.95 28.88 5.01
CA ASN A 4 8.73 27.87 5.73
C ASN A 4 9.09 28.35 7.14
N ILE A 5 8.86 27.53 8.15
CA ILE A 5 9.17 27.83 9.55
C ILE A 5 10.24 26.86 10.02
N LYS A 6 11.37 27.41 10.46
CA LYS A 6 12.43 26.60 11.09
C LYS A 6 12.12 26.44 12.57
N VAL A 7 12.20 25.23 13.07
CA VAL A 7 12.00 24.85 14.47
C VAL A 7 13.18 24.03 14.97
N GLU A 8 13.51 24.18 16.23
CA GLU A 8 14.69 23.52 16.79
C GLU A 8 14.45 22.02 16.99
N ASN A 9 13.30 21.64 17.52
CA ASN A 9 12.99 20.25 17.83
C ASN A 9 11.56 19.91 17.49
N VAL A 10 11.39 18.77 16.81
CA VAL A 10 10.06 18.17 16.54
C VAL A 10 10.06 16.69 16.88
N ILE A 11 8.89 16.17 17.25
CA ILE A 11 8.65 14.73 17.38
C ILE A 11 7.92 14.28 16.13
N LEU A 12 8.51 13.34 15.39
CA LEU A 12 7.88 12.68 14.24
C LEU A 12 6.82 11.68 14.70
N GLN A 13 5.96 11.25 13.79
CA GLN A 13 4.98 10.18 14.03
C GLN A 13 5.62 8.85 14.47
N SER A 14 6.88 8.62 14.12
CA SER A 14 7.68 7.47 14.62
C SER A 14 8.12 7.59 16.08
N GLY A 15 7.82 8.71 16.75
CA GLY A 15 8.33 9.02 18.09
C GLY A 15 9.77 9.58 18.10
N GLN A 16 10.42 9.65 16.95
CA GLN A 16 11.80 10.17 16.85
C GLN A 16 11.84 11.67 17.05
N LEU A 17 12.75 12.12 17.92
CA LEU A 17 13.08 13.54 18.06
C LEU A 17 14.06 13.95 16.95
N VAL A 18 13.69 14.97 16.19
CA VAL A 18 14.52 15.56 15.12
C VAL A 18 14.85 17.01 15.44
N THR A 19 16.13 17.37 15.32
CA THR A 19 16.62 18.75 15.51
C THR A 19 16.73 19.48 14.17
N ASN A 20 16.51 20.80 14.21
CA ASN A 20 16.60 21.67 13.01
C ASN A 20 15.63 21.26 11.89
N TYR A 21 14.37 21.08 12.22
CA TYR A 21 13.33 20.75 11.26
C TYR A 21 12.76 21.99 10.57
N THR A 22 12.36 21.86 9.31
CA THR A 22 11.69 22.93 8.57
C THR A 22 10.26 22.52 8.27
N ILE A 23 9.29 23.19 8.88
CA ILE A 23 7.87 23.05 8.55
C ILE A 23 7.63 23.76 7.23
N PRO A 24 7.20 23.08 6.15
CA PRO A 24 7.01 23.71 4.85
C PRO A 24 5.87 24.73 4.85
N ALA A 25 5.94 25.70 3.95
CA ALA A 25 4.84 26.62 3.68
C ALA A 25 3.60 25.80 3.23
N GLY A 26 2.41 26.23 3.62
CA GLY A 26 1.16 25.51 3.37
C GLY A 26 0.79 24.50 4.46
N SER A 27 1.68 24.16 5.39
CA SER A 27 1.35 23.27 6.50
C SER A 27 0.24 23.84 7.38
N MET A 28 -0.67 22.99 7.85
CA MET A 28 -1.66 23.35 8.86
C MET A 28 -1.06 23.26 10.25
N ILE A 29 -1.34 24.23 11.09
CA ILE A 29 -0.85 24.30 12.47
C ILE A 29 -2.05 24.34 13.40
N ILE A 30 -2.11 23.40 14.34
CA ILE A 30 -3.17 23.29 15.35
C ILE A 30 -2.54 23.64 16.70
N PRO A 31 -2.80 24.87 17.25
CA PRO A 31 -2.29 25.23 18.56
C PRO A 31 -3.01 24.44 19.66
N ASN A 32 -2.27 23.84 20.58
CA ASN A 32 -2.88 23.11 21.70
C ASN A 32 -3.24 24.04 22.90
N ARG A 33 -3.11 25.37 22.77
CA ARG A 33 -3.51 26.34 23.79
C ARG A 33 -4.89 26.91 23.48
N GLN A 34 -5.89 26.06 23.59
CA GLN A 34 -7.31 26.41 23.34
C GLN A 34 -8.23 25.54 24.21
N PRO A 35 -9.52 25.91 24.37
CA PRO A 35 -10.46 25.17 25.21
C PRO A 35 -10.57 23.68 24.87
N GLU A 36 -10.43 23.33 23.58
CA GLU A 36 -10.51 21.94 23.06
C GLU A 36 -9.19 21.17 23.18
N ALA A 37 -8.17 21.67 23.89
CA ALA A 37 -6.88 21.02 24.05
C ALA A 37 -6.96 19.53 24.46
N PRO A 38 -7.85 19.11 25.38
CA PRO A 38 -7.98 17.69 25.70
C PRO A 38 -8.47 16.83 24.52
N LEU A 39 -9.39 17.35 23.71
CA LEU A 39 -9.87 16.66 22.51
C LEU A 39 -8.76 16.59 21.45
N ILE A 40 -8.02 17.67 21.24
CA ILE A 40 -6.89 17.73 20.29
C ILE A 40 -5.83 16.71 20.71
N ALA A 41 -5.46 16.65 21.98
CA ALA A 41 -4.53 15.66 22.47
C ALA A 41 -5.04 14.24 22.19
N ALA A 42 -6.29 13.94 22.54
CA ALA A 42 -6.86 12.61 22.38
C ALA A 42 -6.89 12.09 20.93
N ILE A 43 -7.08 12.98 19.94
CA ILE A 43 -7.21 12.59 18.53
C ILE A 43 -5.93 12.78 17.68
N LEU A 44 -4.95 13.57 18.16
CA LEU A 44 -3.72 13.87 17.42
C LEU A 44 -2.44 13.38 18.13
N GLU A 45 -2.53 12.85 19.34
CA GLU A 45 -1.38 12.26 20.03
C GLU A 45 -0.86 11.05 19.24
N PHE A 46 0.43 11.06 18.92
CA PHE A 46 1.01 10.01 18.07
C PHE A 46 1.02 8.66 18.77
N ASP A 47 1.27 8.65 20.06
CA ASP A 47 1.35 7.43 20.85
C ASP A 47 0.80 7.68 22.25
N ALA A 48 -0.41 7.19 22.51
CA ALA A 48 -1.02 7.29 23.82
C ALA A 48 -0.28 6.40 24.82
N ASP A 49 0.03 6.94 25.99
CA ASP A 49 0.60 6.18 27.09
C ASP A 49 -0.46 5.24 27.69
N ILE A 50 -0.13 3.97 27.80
CA ILE A 50 -0.99 2.97 28.42
C ILE A 50 -0.42 2.65 29.80
N ASP A 51 -1.25 2.82 30.82
CA ASP A 51 -0.86 2.57 32.21
C ASP A 51 -0.30 1.15 32.39
N THR A 52 0.75 1.04 33.19
CA THR A 52 1.45 -0.24 33.45
C THR A 52 0.52 -1.30 34.03
N ASP A 53 -0.40 -0.93 34.90
CA ASP A 53 -1.34 -1.88 35.54
C ASP A 53 -2.29 -2.46 34.48
N VAL A 54 -2.73 -1.63 33.52
CA VAL A 54 -3.55 -2.07 32.36
C VAL A 54 -2.75 -3.02 31.46
N LEU A 55 -1.48 -2.73 31.22
CA LEU A 55 -0.60 -3.62 30.42
C LEU A 55 -0.41 -4.97 31.11
N VAL A 56 -0.24 -4.98 32.45
CA VAL A 56 -0.11 -6.23 33.24
C VAL A 56 -1.40 -7.04 33.16
N GLU A 57 -2.56 -6.41 33.34
CA GLU A 57 -3.86 -7.07 33.24
C GLU A 57 -4.12 -7.64 31.85
N GLU A 58 -3.85 -6.87 30.81
CA GLU A 58 -3.96 -7.29 29.41
C GLU A 58 -3.11 -8.54 29.14
N ARG A 59 -1.83 -8.51 29.54
CA ARG A 59 -0.93 -9.64 29.34
C ARG A 59 -1.38 -10.90 30.09
N GLN A 60 -1.82 -10.73 31.34
CA GLN A 60 -2.34 -11.84 32.15
C GLN A 60 -3.62 -12.43 31.53
N LYS A 61 -4.51 -11.59 31.02
CA LYS A 61 -5.74 -12.03 30.37
C LYS A 61 -5.46 -12.77 29.09
N SER A 62 -4.57 -12.23 28.26
CA SER A 62 -4.14 -12.86 27.00
C SER A 62 -3.54 -14.25 27.25
N LEU A 63 -2.63 -14.38 28.22
CA LEU A 63 -2.02 -15.66 28.58
C LEU A 63 -3.02 -16.67 29.18
N LYS A 64 -3.98 -16.20 30.00
CA LYS A 64 -4.93 -17.07 30.70
C LYS A 64 -6.05 -17.59 29.80
N SER A 65 -6.55 -16.76 28.89
CA SER A 65 -7.77 -17.06 28.13
C SER A 65 -7.65 -16.84 26.63
N GLY A 66 -6.51 -16.34 26.14
CA GLY A 66 -6.35 -15.94 24.74
C GLY A 66 -7.26 -14.79 24.32
N SER A 67 -7.75 -14.00 25.27
CA SER A 67 -8.64 -12.86 25.00
C SER A 67 -8.05 -11.57 25.52
N SER A 68 -8.32 -10.45 24.84
CA SER A 68 -7.90 -9.11 25.21
C SER A 68 -8.92 -8.43 26.13
N ILE A 69 -8.47 -7.53 27.00
CA ILE A 69 -9.31 -6.56 27.70
C ILE A 69 -9.46 -5.27 26.90
N MET A 70 -8.60 -5.07 25.89
CA MET A 70 -8.66 -3.88 25.05
C MET A 70 -9.92 -3.90 24.20
N TYR A 71 -10.66 -2.81 24.26
CA TYR A 71 -11.87 -2.63 23.47
C TYR A 71 -11.55 -1.87 22.18
N ASP A 72 -11.93 -2.46 21.04
CA ASP A 72 -11.77 -1.91 19.69
C ASP A 72 -10.28 -1.67 19.32
N THR A 73 -9.86 -0.42 19.00
CA THR A 73 -8.49 -0.12 18.61
C THR A 73 -7.69 0.49 19.77
N THR A 74 -6.40 0.16 19.85
CA THR A 74 -5.48 0.74 20.82
C THR A 74 -4.72 1.95 20.27
N ALA A 75 -4.82 2.20 18.98
CA ALA A 75 -4.25 3.37 18.30
C ALA A 75 -5.36 4.22 17.71
N PHE A 76 -5.46 5.48 18.11
CA PHE A 76 -6.51 6.40 17.67
C PHE A 76 -5.90 7.76 17.35
N ASN A 77 -5.07 7.81 16.30
CA ASN A 77 -4.44 9.03 15.84
C ASN A 77 -4.93 9.40 14.44
N PHE A 78 -5.61 10.54 14.31
CA PHE A 78 -6.21 10.94 13.04
C PHE A 78 -5.19 11.21 11.94
N THR A 79 -4.00 11.74 12.28
CA THR A 79 -3.01 12.00 11.24
C THR A 79 -2.53 10.69 10.60
N MET A 80 -2.30 9.65 11.39
CA MET A 80 -1.95 8.32 10.89
C MET A 80 -3.13 7.64 10.21
N MET A 81 -4.35 7.73 10.80
CA MET A 81 -5.55 7.13 10.20
C MET A 81 -5.84 7.70 8.80
N TYR A 82 -5.57 8.98 8.58
CA TYR A 82 -5.77 9.63 7.28
C TYR A 82 -4.51 9.66 6.40
N GLY A 83 -3.41 9.04 6.83
CA GLY A 83 -2.16 8.99 6.06
C GLY A 83 -1.52 10.36 5.87
N LEU A 84 -1.67 11.26 6.84
CA LEU A 84 -1.11 12.62 6.79
C LEU A 84 0.27 12.66 7.43
N ASP A 85 1.18 13.42 6.83
CA ASP A 85 2.44 13.76 7.48
C ASP A 85 2.19 14.76 8.60
N ALA A 86 2.67 14.46 9.80
CA ALA A 86 2.51 15.32 10.95
C ALA A 86 3.73 15.29 11.88
N VAL A 87 3.94 16.40 12.56
CA VAL A 87 4.98 16.55 13.58
C VAL A 87 4.40 17.27 14.80
N THR A 88 4.86 16.90 15.98
CA THR A 88 4.57 17.66 17.20
C THR A 88 5.70 18.64 17.48
N VAL A 89 5.35 19.90 17.72
CA VAL A 89 6.29 20.99 18.02
C VAL A 89 6.14 21.43 19.46
N GLY A 90 7.21 21.39 20.24
CA GLY A 90 7.21 21.76 21.66
C GLY A 90 7.31 23.26 21.94
N GLU A 91 7.56 24.08 20.92
CA GLU A 91 7.74 25.52 21.03
C GLU A 91 6.57 26.32 20.46
N HIS A 92 6.47 27.60 20.91
CA HIS A 92 5.47 28.50 20.36
C HIS A 92 5.93 29.04 19.01
N LEU A 93 5.07 28.86 17.98
CA LEU A 93 5.36 29.38 16.65
C LEU A 93 4.82 30.80 16.51
N ASP A 94 5.72 31.77 16.50
CA ASP A 94 5.40 33.18 16.27
C ASP A 94 5.34 33.48 14.77
N SER A 95 4.29 34.20 14.36
CA SER A 95 4.14 34.96 13.11
C SER A 95 4.37 34.25 11.77
N SER A 96 3.58 34.55 10.83
CA SER A 96 3.29 34.04 9.49
C SER A 96 2.18 32.97 9.47
N LEU A 97 1.37 32.92 10.53
CA LEU A 97 0.18 32.09 10.58
C LEU A 97 -1.04 32.90 10.13
N GLU A 98 -1.82 32.32 9.25
CA GLU A 98 -3.13 32.83 8.86
C GLU A 98 -4.21 31.83 9.25
N ILE A 99 -5.40 32.33 9.59
CA ILE A 99 -6.55 31.44 9.84
C ILE A 99 -6.84 30.68 8.54
N TRP A 100 -6.78 29.35 8.61
CA TRP A 100 -7.11 28.52 7.47
C TRP A 100 -8.56 28.70 7.04
N LYS A 101 -8.75 28.89 5.76
CA LYS A 101 -10.06 28.92 5.12
C LYS A 101 -10.06 27.88 4.01
N GLN A 102 -11.12 27.08 3.95
CA GLN A 102 -11.28 26.17 2.84
C GLN A 102 -11.37 26.96 1.53
N SER A 103 -10.45 26.74 0.63
CA SER A 103 -10.47 27.32 -0.71
C SER A 103 -10.90 26.24 -1.71
N SER A 104 -11.76 26.60 -2.64
CA SER A 104 -11.96 25.78 -3.82
C SER A 104 -10.70 25.88 -4.70
N VAL A 105 -10.20 24.75 -5.14
CA VAL A 105 -9.14 24.73 -6.15
C VAL A 105 -9.79 25.11 -7.49
N SER A 106 -9.34 26.20 -8.09
CA SER A 106 -9.78 26.56 -9.44
C SER A 106 -8.69 26.19 -10.42
N SER A 107 -8.97 25.21 -11.26
CA SER A 107 -8.07 24.86 -12.37
C SER A 107 -8.36 25.75 -13.56
N GLU A 108 -7.36 26.47 -14.05
CA GLU A 108 -7.43 27.15 -15.34
C GLU A 108 -7.11 26.14 -16.45
N VAL A 109 -8.16 25.50 -16.98
CA VAL A 109 -8.02 24.52 -18.04
C VAL A 109 -7.98 25.26 -19.40
N ILE A 110 -6.77 25.37 -19.99
CA ILE A 110 -6.52 26.11 -21.22
C ILE A 110 -6.98 25.30 -22.44
N LYS A 111 -7.69 25.95 -23.36
CA LYS A 111 -8.28 25.29 -24.53
C LYS A 111 -7.24 24.70 -25.50
N ASP A 112 -6.14 25.37 -25.72
CA ASP A 112 -5.13 25.00 -26.72
C ASP A 112 -4.03 24.09 -26.11
N ALA A 113 -4.21 23.59 -24.89
CA ALA A 113 -3.30 22.63 -24.29
C ALA A 113 -3.37 21.28 -25.02
N VAL A 114 -2.24 20.61 -25.12
CA VAL A 114 -2.15 19.27 -25.70
C VAL A 114 -2.29 18.16 -24.64
N ILE A 115 -2.03 18.49 -23.36
CA ILE A 115 -2.13 17.60 -22.20
C ILE A 115 -2.76 18.37 -21.03
N TRP A 116 -3.64 17.69 -20.31
CA TRP A 116 -4.12 18.10 -19.00
C TRP A 116 -3.71 17.06 -17.98
N ALA A 117 -2.98 17.48 -16.95
CA ALA A 117 -2.43 16.55 -15.97
C ALA A 117 -2.71 16.98 -14.53
N THR A 118 -2.83 16.00 -13.64
CA THR A 118 -2.99 16.19 -12.19
C THR A 118 -1.85 15.55 -11.43
N ASN A 119 -1.54 16.09 -10.26
CA ASN A 119 -0.48 15.60 -9.40
C ASN A 119 -0.84 14.20 -8.86
N GLY A 120 0.07 13.25 -9.05
CA GLY A 120 -0.11 11.85 -8.66
C GLY A 120 -0.09 11.60 -7.15
N THR A 121 0.32 12.56 -6.32
CA THR A 121 0.32 12.40 -4.85
C THR A 121 -1.04 12.68 -4.22
N ASP A 122 -1.98 13.26 -4.95
CA ASP A 122 -3.35 13.47 -4.50
C ASP A 122 -4.20 12.21 -4.78
N ASP A 123 -4.88 11.67 -3.76
CA ASP A 123 -5.74 10.49 -3.91
C ASP A 123 -6.87 10.71 -4.91
N ASN A 124 -7.37 11.95 -5.03
CA ASN A 124 -8.37 12.33 -6.02
C ASN A 124 -7.86 12.20 -7.46
N SER A 125 -6.54 12.09 -7.69
CA SER A 125 -5.99 11.80 -9.02
C SER A 125 -6.46 10.45 -9.56
N VAL A 126 -6.66 9.46 -8.68
CA VAL A 126 -7.18 8.14 -9.07
C VAL A 126 -8.66 8.23 -9.41
N ALA A 127 -9.43 8.96 -8.61
CA ALA A 127 -10.85 9.22 -8.90
C ALA A 127 -11.03 10.04 -10.19
N PHE A 128 -10.14 10.99 -10.46
CA PHE A 128 -10.11 11.76 -11.70
C PHE A 128 -9.91 10.84 -12.92
N ALA A 129 -8.93 9.94 -12.89
CA ALA A 129 -8.73 8.95 -13.94
C ALA A 129 -9.98 8.07 -14.13
N ALA A 130 -10.51 7.54 -13.03
CA ALA A 130 -11.66 6.63 -13.04
C ALA A 130 -12.92 7.28 -13.64
N ARG A 131 -13.27 8.51 -13.23
CA ARG A 131 -14.46 9.24 -13.73
C ARG A 131 -14.33 9.64 -15.19
N LEU A 132 -13.12 9.98 -15.64
CA LEU A 132 -12.88 10.28 -17.06
C LEU A 132 -12.99 8.99 -17.92
N MET A 133 -12.43 7.87 -17.47
CA MET A 133 -12.59 6.59 -18.16
C MET A 133 -14.06 6.12 -18.18
N GLU A 134 -14.87 6.44 -17.14
CA GLU A 134 -16.31 6.17 -17.18
C GLU A 134 -17.02 6.92 -18.33
N GLN A 135 -16.50 8.06 -18.72
CA GLN A 135 -16.98 8.85 -19.88
C GLN A 135 -16.32 8.43 -21.21
N ASN A 136 -15.60 7.29 -21.21
CA ASN A 136 -14.86 6.75 -22.34
C ASN A 136 -13.74 7.68 -22.85
N ILE A 137 -13.12 8.42 -21.95
CA ILE A 137 -11.94 9.24 -22.20
C ILE A 137 -10.71 8.35 -21.96
N GLU A 138 -9.81 8.31 -22.92
CA GLU A 138 -8.51 7.64 -22.78
C GLU A 138 -7.61 8.44 -21.85
N VAL A 139 -7.05 7.76 -20.85
CA VAL A 139 -6.26 8.38 -19.77
C VAL A 139 -4.94 7.66 -19.64
N ARG A 140 -3.87 8.41 -19.43
CA ARG A 140 -2.54 7.85 -19.17
C ARG A 140 -2.09 8.10 -17.74
N ILE A 141 -1.23 7.22 -17.26
CA ILE A 141 -0.52 7.36 -15.99
C ILE A 141 0.98 7.48 -16.25
N ILE A 142 1.63 8.29 -15.43
CA ILE A 142 3.06 8.55 -15.51
C ILE A 142 3.77 7.64 -14.51
N ASP A 143 4.61 6.72 -14.97
CA ASP A 143 5.32 5.76 -14.12
C ASP A 143 6.73 6.21 -13.71
N LYS A 144 7.20 7.34 -14.25
CA LYS A 144 8.46 8.00 -13.90
C LYS A 144 8.27 9.50 -13.88
N GLU A 145 8.80 10.19 -12.86
CA GLU A 145 8.74 11.65 -12.78
C GLU A 145 9.13 12.31 -14.11
N SER A 146 8.37 13.30 -14.53
CA SER A 146 8.57 14.06 -15.75
C SER A 146 8.35 15.54 -15.51
N THR A 147 9.07 16.40 -16.26
CA THR A 147 8.85 17.85 -16.24
C THR A 147 8.47 18.30 -17.64
N LEU A 148 7.24 18.79 -17.82
CA LEU A 148 6.71 19.26 -19.10
C LEU A 148 6.25 20.71 -18.98
N SER A 149 6.67 21.57 -19.90
CA SER A 149 6.35 23.00 -19.89
C SER A 149 6.55 23.69 -18.52
N GLY A 150 7.57 23.27 -17.76
CA GLY A 150 7.89 23.81 -16.43
C GLY A 150 7.06 23.22 -15.29
N HIS A 151 6.16 22.27 -15.54
CA HIS A 151 5.39 21.56 -14.53
C HIS A 151 6.03 20.20 -14.23
N THR A 152 6.42 19.97 -12.98
CA THR A 152 6.91 18.67 -12.52
C THR A 152 5.74 17.78 -12.16
N LEU A 153 5.66 16.65 -12.82
CA LEU A 153 4.66 15.62 -12.65
C LEU A 153 5.31 14.41 -11.97
N PRO A 154 5.04 14.18 -10.68
CA PRO A 154 5.59 13.04 -9.98
C PRO A 154 5.02 11.73 -10.51
N ARG A 155 5.67 10.63 -10.18
CA ARG A 155 5.22 9.28 -10.45
C ARG A 155 3.81 9.05 -9.91
N GLY A 156 2.93 8.47 -10.73
CA GLY A 156 1.51 8.31 -10.41
C GLY A 156 0.63 9.48 -10.86
N SER A 157 1.20 10.52 -11.48
CA SER A 157 0.42 11.59 -12.09
C SER A 157 -0.43 11.06 -13.24
N VAL A 158 -1.64 11.61 -13.36
CA VAL A 158 -2.62 11.23 -14.38
C VAL A 158 -2.66 12.30 -15.47
N ALA A 159 -2.65 11.87 -16.72
CA ALA A 159 -2.64 12.77 -17.87
C ALA A 159 -3.73 12.39 -18.89
N VAL A 160 -4.39 13.38 -19.44
CA VAL A 160 -5.34 13.27 -20.56
C VAL A 160 -4.74 13.98 -21.76
N LEU A 161 -4.59 13.25 -22.86
CA LEU A 161 -3.99 13.76 -24.09
C LEU A 161 -5.07 14.00 -25.13
N GLN A 162 -5.03 15.17 -25.79
CA GLN A 162 -5.95 15.49 -26.87
C GLN A 162 -5.83 14.49 -28.04
N MET A 163 -4.63 14.01 -28.31
CA MET A 163 -4.39 13.07 -29.41
C MET A 163 -4.91 11.66 -29.15
N ASP A 164 -5.01 11.23 -27.91
CA ASP A 164 -5.63 9.93 -27.56
C ASP A 164 -7.17 10.00 -27.65
N ASN A 165 -7.73 11.22 -27.68
CA ASN A 165 -9.16 11.49 -27.64
C ASN A 165 -9.61 12.39 -28.83
N PRO A 166 -9.29 12.03 -30.09
CA PRO A 166 -9.52 12.91 -31.25
C PRO A 166 -11.01 13.16 -31.54
N ASP A 167 -11.87 12.20 -31.21
CA ASP A 167 -13.30 12.25 -31.49
C ASP A 167 -14.11 13.01 -30.42
N ILE A 168 -13.46 13.42 -29.32
CA ILE A 168 -14.11 14.11 -28.19
C ILE A 168 -13.93 15.63 -28.34
N SER A 169 -14.91 16.29 -28.97
CA SER A 169 -14.85 17.72 -29.29
C SER A 169 -14.89 18.65 -28.06
N ASN A 170 -15.42 18.18 -26.92
CA ASN A 170 -15.55 18.94 -25.67
C ASN A 170 -14.65 18.43 -24.55
N LEU A 171 -13.55 17.78 -24.87
CA LEU A 171 -12.63 17.12 -23.91
C LEU A 171 -12.21 18.06 -22.78
N GLN A 172 -11.81 19.28 -23.11
CA GLN A 172 -11.44 20.31 -22.12
C GLN A 172 -12.54 20.55 -21.06
N ASN A 173 -13.79 20.66 -21.50
CA ASN A 173 -14.91 20.91 -20.58
C ASN A 173 -15.16 19.71 -19.67
N LEU A 174 -15.03 18.48 -20.18
CA LEU A 174 -15.16 17.26 -19.40
C LEU A 174 -14.06 17.16 -18.34
N VAL A 175 -12.82 17.41 -18.73
CA VAL A 175 -11.66 17.48 -17.83
C VAL A 175 -11.92 18.51 -16.72
N LYS A 176 -12.36 19.73 -17.08
CA LYS A 176 -12.68 20.78 -16.12
C LYS A 176 -13.82 20.37 -15.18
N THR A 177 -14.90 19.82 -15.70
CA THR A 177 -16.04 19.40 -14.88
C THR A 177 -15.61 18.38 -13.82
N VAL A 178 -14.86 17.34 -14.22
CA VAL A 178 -14.39 16.31 -13.28
C VAL A 178 -13.40 16.90 -12.28
N SER A 179 -12.53 17.83 -12.70
CA SER A 179 -11.59 18.48 -11.78
C SER A 179 -12.29 19.34 -10.73
N ASP A 180 -13.30 20.08 -11.14
CA ASP A 180 -14.12 20.93 -10.24
C ASP A 180 -14.93 20.07 -9.24
N GLU A 181 -15.53 18.96 -9.70
CA GLU A 181 -16.27 18.02 -8.85
C GLU A 181 -15.39 17.38 -7.76
N LEU A 182 -14.15 17.05 -8.11
CA LEU A 182 -13.19 16.44 -7.20
C LEU A 182 -12.37 17.45 -6.40
N ASN A 183 -12.51 18.74 -6.70
CA ASN A 183 -11.69 19.82 -6.14
C ASN A 183 -10.19 19.53 -6.29
N ILE A 184 -9.75 18.98 -7.44
CA ILE A 184 -8.37 18.66 -7.75
C ILE A 184 -7.76 19.64 -8.73
N SER A 185 -6.47 19.98 -8.53
CA SER A 185 -5.75 20.87 -9.44
C SER A 185 -5.36 20.13 -10.73
N VAL A 186 -5.65 20.75 -11.86
CA VAL A 186 -5.23 20.27 -13.19
C VAL A 186 -4.32 21.33 -13.82
N VAL A 187 -3.17 20.93 -14.29
CA VAL A 187 -2.25 21.77 -15.06
C VAL A 187 -2.45 21.55 -16.56
N SER A 188 -2.39 22.61 -17.33
CA SER A 188 -2.49 22.61 -18.78
C SER A 188 -1.09 22.70 -19.38
N ILE A 189 -0.73 21.78 -20.27
CA ILE A 189 0.59 21.61 -20.84
C ILE A 189 0.50 21.82 -22.36
N GLU A 190 1.25 22.79 -22.87
CA GLU A 190 1.25 23.18 -24.29
C GLU A 190 2.23 22.36 -25.13
N SER A 191 3.24 21.77 -24.51
CA SER A 191 4.28 20.97 -25.19
C SER A 191 4.58 19.70 -24.40
N GLY A 192 4.57 18.59 -25.09
CA GLY A 192 4.89 17.28 -24.51
C GLY A 192 6.39 16.94 -24.48
N PHE A 193 7.27 17.88 -24.82
CA PHE A 193 8.71 17.67 -24.76
C PHE A 193 9.25 18.00 -23.38
N GLY A 194 9.92 17.02 -22.77
CA GLY A 194 10.66 17.18 -21.52
C GLY A 194 12.11 17.59 -21.73
N PRO A 195 12.85 17.92 -20.67
CA PRO A 195 14.31 18.06 -20.72
C PRO A 195 14.98 16.74 -21.15
N GLU A 196 16.20 16.82 -21.70
CA GLU A 196 16.91 15.72 -22.40
C GLU A 196 16.94 14.36 -21.66
N GLU A 197 16.90 14.35 -20.33
CA GLU A 197 16.99 13.12 -19.51
C GLU A 197 15.65 12.64 -18.94
N LEU A 198 14.58 13.42 -19.08
CA LEU A 198 13.26 13.11 -18.51
C LEU A 198 12.31 12.59 -19.61
N PRO A 199 11.33 11.75 -19.25
CA PRO A 199 10.40 11.18 -20.21
C PRO A 199 9.55 12.22 -20.94
N ASP A 200 9.48 12.12 -22.26
CA ASP A 200 8.51 12.79 -23.10
C ASP A 200 7.16 12.07 -23.05
N TRP A 201 6.07 12.80 -23.31
CA TRP A 201 4.71 12.27 -23.28
C TRP A 201 4.45 11.12 -24.26
N GLY A 202 5.20 11.01 -25.35
CA GLY A 202 5.16 9.90 -26.32
C GLY A 202 5.97 8.68 -25.90
N GLY A 203 6.72 8.76 -24.80
CA GLY A 203 7.59 7.70 -24.31
C GLY A 203 6.84 6.59 -23.55
N ARG A 204 7.56 5.50 -23.31
CA ARG A 204 7.05 4.31 -22.60
C ARG A 204 6.56 4.56 -21.17
N HIS A 205 6.94 5.71 -20.60
CA HIS A 205 6.62 6.09 -19.23
C HIS A 205 5.24 6.77 -19.07
N PHE A 206 4.55 7.03 -20.18
CA PHE A 206 3.17 7.52 -20.23
C PHE A 206 2.24 6.38 -20.65
N ARG A 207 1.87 5.52 -19.70
CA ARG A 207 1.15 4.28 -19.95
C ARG A 207 -0.35 4.53 -20.03
N LEU A 208 -0.98 4.01 -21.10
CA LEU A 208 -2.42 4.06 -21.26
C LEU A 208 -3.08 3.14 -20.21
N LEU A 209 -4.09 3.67 -19.54
CA LEU A 209 -4.91 2.90 -18.60
C LEU A 209 -6.03 2.15 -19.35
N GLU A 210 -6.52 1.10 -18.71
CA GLU A 210 -7.69 0.36 -19.17
C GLU A 210 -8.88 0.65 -18.23
N LYS A 211 -10.04 0.96 -18.82
CA LYS A 211 -11.26 1.24 -18.05
C LYS A 211 -11.62 0.04 -17.16
N PRO A 212 -11.73 0.23 -15.85
CA PRO A 212 -12.16 -0.84 -14.95
C PRO A 212 -13.60 -1.29 -15.23
N GLN A 213 -13.79 -2.60 -15.39
CA GLN A 213 -15.09 -3.25 -15.48
C GLN A 213 -15.23 -4.18 -14.27
N ILE A 214 -15.91 -3.70 -13.24
CA ILE A 214 -15.80 -4.24 -11.89
C ILE A 214 -16.98 -5.12 -11.53
N ALA A 215 -16.68 -6.31 -10.99
CA ALA A 215 -17.57 -7.09 -10.17
C ALA A 215 -17.07 -7.15 -8.72
N MET A 216 -17.98 -7.13 -7.76
CA MET A 216 -17.68 -7.34 -6.35
C MET A 216 -18.51 -8.51 -5.81
N LEU A 217 -17.85 -9.50 -5.21
CA LEU A 217 -18.55 -10.59 -4.55
C LEU A 217 -19.21 -10.09 -3.26
N SER A 218 -20.41 -10.56 -3.02
CA SER A 218 -21.25 -10.08 -1.91
C SER A 218 -22.23 -11.15 -1.43
N HIS A 219 -23.12 -10.80 -0.51
CA HIS A 219 -24.19 -11.62 0.07
C HIS A 219 -23.66 -12.64 1.09
N GLU A 220 -24.23 -13.83 1.11
CA GLU A 220 -23.97 -14.82 2.17
C GLU A 220 -22.48 -15.17 2.30
N GLY A 221 -21.98 -15.15 3.53
CA GLY A 221 -20.59 -15.50 3.84
C GLY A 221 -19.63 -14.30 3.90
N PHE A 222 -20.00 -13.14 3.37
CA PHE A 222 -19.18 -11.93 3.42
C PHE A 222 -19.57 -11.04 4.59
N ASN A 223 -18.57 -10.33 5.14
CA ASN A 223 -18.79 -9.32 6.17
C ASN A 223 -19.46 -8.09 5.54
N SER A 224 -20.65 -7.73 6.04
CA SER A 224 -21.43 -6.62 5.49
C SER A 224 -20.73 -5.26 5.61
N TYR A 225 -19.90 -5.06 6.64
CA TYR A 225 -19.11 -3.82 6.79
C TYR A 225 -18.03 -3.75 5.71
N ASP A 226 -17.28 -4.83 5.47
CA ASP A 226 -16.21 -4.86 4.47
C ASP A 226 -16.78 -4.74 3.04
N VAL A 227 -17.93 -5.35 2.77
CA VAL A 227 -18.68 -5.15 1.51
C VAL A 227 -19.12 -3.69 1.38
N GLY A 228 -19.69 -3.10 2.45
CA GLY A 228 -20.17 -1.73 2.46
C GLY A 228 -19.06 -0.70 2.23
N VAL A 229 -17.89 -0.88 2.84
CA VAL A 229 -16.74 0.01 2.66
C VAL A 229 -16.14 -0.13 1.25
N SER A 230 -16.05 -1.35 0.72
CA SER A 230 -15.62 -1.58 -0.65
C SER A 230 -16.58 -0.93 -1.65
N TRP A 231 -17.89 -1.08 -1.43
CA TRP A 231 -18.93 -0.41 -2.21
C TRP A 231 -18.79 1.12 -2.13
N TRP A 232 -18.59 1.68 -0.94
CA TRP A 232 -18.40 3.12 -0.74
C TRP A 232 -17.20 3.66 -1.52
N SER A 233 -16.10 2.90 -1.59
CA SER A 233 -14.94 3.28 -2.40
C SER A 233 -15.28 3.38 -3.89
N LEU A 234 -16.08 2.44 -4.41
CA LEU A 234 -16.45 2.38 -5.82
C LEU A 234 -17.48 3.45 -6.18
N ASP A 235 -18.55 3.54 -5.41
CA ASP A 235 -19.71 4.38 -5.70
C ASP A 235 -19.46 5.84 -5.33
N HIS A 236 -18.99 6.09 -4.10
CA HIS A 236 -18.85 7.44 -3.56
C HIS A 236 -17.49 8.06 -3.90
N HIS A 237 -16.39 7.36 -3.62
CA HIS A 237 -15.05 7.94 -3.80
C HIS A 237 -14.67 7.98 -5.29
N LEU A 238 -14.66 6.82 -5.95
CA LEU A 238 -14.31 6.74 -7.37
C LEU A 238 -15.42 7.23 -8.29
N GLY A 239 -16.69 7.01 -7.94
CA GLY A 239 -17.85 7.37 -8.75
C GLY A 239 -17.97 6.54 -10.03
N ILE A 240 -17.67 5.24 -9.97
CA ILE A 240 -17.65 4.33 -11.13
C ILE A 240 -18.65 3.20 -11.00
N ARG A 241 -19.12 2.71 -12.14
CA ARG A 241 -20.09 1.61 -12.22
C ARG A 241 -19.45 0.28 -11.84
N HIS A 242 -20.20 -0.52 -11.11
CA HIS A 242 -19.80 -1.86 -10.71
C HIS A 242 -21.03 -2.78 -10.56
N SER A 243 -20.79 -4.08 -10.53
CA SER A 243 -21.82 -5.09 -10.31
C SER A 243 -21.56 -5.81 -8.99
N MET A 244 -22.59 -5.96 -8.17
CA MET A 244 -22.53 -6.83 -6.99
C MET A 244 -23.03 -8.22 -7.39
N ILE A 245 -22.20 -9.24 -7.22
CA ILE A 245 -22.49 -10.62 -7.59
C ILE A 245 -22.61 -11.45 -6.31
N ASN A 246 -23.67 -12.25 -6.23
CA ASN A 246 -23.76 -13.27 -5.19
C ASN A 246 -22.68 -14.33 -5.44
N ALA A 247 -21.81 -14.56 -4.44
CA ALA A 247 -20.69 -15.49 -4.57
C ALA A 247 -21.14 -16.91 -4.95
N SER A 248 -22.28 -17.37 -4.43
CA SER A 248 -22.84 -18.70 -4.77
C SER A 248 -23.27 -18.83 -6.23
N LEU A 249 -23.38 -17.74 -6.97
CA LEU A 249 -23.74 -17.69 -8.39
C LEU A 249 -22.57 -17.29 -9.30
N ALA A 250 -21.42 -16.95 -8.72
CA ALA A 250 -20.28 -16.44 -9.49
C ALA A 250 -19.78 -17.45 -10.53
N SER A 251 -19.76 -18.73 -10.19
CA SER A 251 -19.34 -19.82 -11.09
C SER A 251 -20.32 -20.12 -12.23
N TYR A 252 -21.57 -19.66 -12.15
CA TYR A 252 -22.58 -19.84 -13.19
C TYR A 252 -22.71 -18.62 -14.12
N GLY A 253 -22.08 -17.50 -13.75
CA GLY A 253 -22.12 -16.25 -14.51
C GLY A 253 -21.03 -16.16 -15.57
N ASP A 254 -21.26 -15.35 -16.61
CA ASP A 254 -20.20 -14.99 -17.55
C ASP A 254 -19.34 -13.87 -16.95
N LEU A 255 -18.18 -14.24 -16.42
CA LEU A 255 -17.24 -13.31 -15.79
C LEU A 255 -16.41 -12.52 -16.82
N ARG A 256 -16.41 -12.88 -18.11
CA ARG A 256 -15.60 -12.24 -19.15
C ARG A 256 -15.95 -10.76 -19.37
N ARG A 257 -17.16 -10.34 -18.97
CA ARG A 257 -17.57 -8.93 -19.00
C ARG A 257 -16.85 -8.03 -17.99
N TYR A 258 -16.11 -8.63 -17.05
CA TYR A 258 -15.37 -7.92 -16.02
C TYR A 258 -13.87 -8.13 -16.21
N ASN A 259 -13.08 -7.11 -15.99
CA ASN A 259 -11.63 -7.19 -15.94
C ASN A 259 -11.08 -7.06 -14.52
N THR A 260 -11.94 -6.71 -13.56
CA THR A 260 -11.60 -6.62 -12.14
C THR A 260 -12.67 -7.30 -11.29
N ILE A 261 -12.26 -8.24 -10.44
CA ILE A 261 -13.14 -8.85 -9.43
C ILE A 261 -12.60 -8.55 -8.03
N ILE A 262 -13.46 -8.02 -7.18
CA ILE A 262 -13.15 -7.69 -5.79
C ILE A 262 -13.80 -8.73 -4.89
N ILE A 263 -13.01 -9.29 -3.97
CA ILE A 263 -13.45 -10.23 -2.94
C ILE A 263 -13.25 -9.56 -1.56
N PRO A 264 -14.29 -8.93 -0.99
CA PRO A 264 -14.24 -8.40 0.36
C PRO A 264 -14.02 -9.51 1.41
N SER A 265 -13.72 -9.12 2.65
CA SER A 265 -13.54 -10.08 3.74
C SER A 265 -14.74 -11.00 3.91
N GLY A 266 -14.52 -12.30 3.91
CA GLY A 266 -15.58 -13.30 3.97
C GLY A 266 -15.11 -14.67 4.45
N ARG A 267 -16.06 -15.61 4.46
CA ARG A 267 -15.80 -17.03 4.64
C ARG A 267 -15.29 -17.63 3.33
N ALA A 268 -14.82 -18.86 3.38
CA ALA A 268 -14.43 -19.59 2.19
C ALA A 268 -15.60 -19.70 1.19
N ILE A 269 -15.29 -19.52 -0.08
CA ILE A 269 -16.15 -19.88 -1.22
C ILE A 269 -15.87 -21.33 -1.61
N ASP A 270 -16.76 -21.94 -2.38
CA ASP A 270 -16.58 -23.33 -2.82
C ASP A 270 -15.44 -23.47 -3.84
N ASP A 271 -14.83 -24.66 -3.89
CA ASP A 271 -13.65 -24.94 -4.71
C ASP A 271 -13.93 -24.72 -6.22
N TYR A 272 -15.17 -25.03 -6.68
CA TYR A 272 -15.54 -24.81 -8.07
C TYR A 272 -15.57 -23.32 -8.44
N THR A 273 -15.98 -22.46 -7.52
CA THR A 273 -15.90 -21.01 -7.70
C THR A 273 -14.43 -20.54 -7.68
N VAL A 274 -13.55 -21.12 -6.84
CA VAL A 274 -12.11 -20.82 -6.85
C VAL A 274 -11.48 -21.18 -8.18
N ASP A 275 -11.77 -22.37 -8.73
CA ASP A 275 -11.29 -22.83 -10.04
C ASP A 275 -11.75 -21.89 -11.17
N THR A 276 -13.04 -21.50 -11.14
CA THR A 276 -13.60 -20.55 -12.12
C THR A 276 -12.89 -19.20 -12.07
N LEU A 277 -12.58 -18.69 -10.88
CA LEU A 277 -11.81 -17.46 -10.71
C LEU A 277 -10.37 -17.61 -11.18
N LEU A 278 -9.72 -18.75 -10.93
CA LEU A 278 -8.37 -19.03 -11.41
C LEU A 278 -8.31 -19.03 -12.94
N ASP A 279 -9.26 -19.69 -13.60
CA ASP A 279 -9.38 -19.70 -15.05
C ASP A 279 -9.57 -18.28 -15.61
N TRP A 280 -10.45 -17.50 -14.97
CA TRP A 280 -10.72 -16.12 -15.36
C TRP A 280 -9.47 -15.21 -15.15
N VAL A 281 -8.75 -15.36 -14.03
CA VAL A 281 -7.49 -14.65 -13.79
C VAL A 281 -6.47 -15.02 -14.86
N SER A 282 -6.30 -16.32 -15.16
CA SER A 282 -5.31 -16.78 -16.14
C SER A 282 -5.49 -16.18 -17.54
N GLN A 283 -6.73 -15.75 -17.86
CA GLN A 283 -7.11 -15.13 -19.13
C GLN A 283 -6.99 -13.59 -19.12
N GLY A 284 -6.44 -12.98 -18.09
CA GLY A 284 -6.17 -11.54 -18.02
C GLY A 284 -6.94 -10.79 -16.92
N GLY A 285 -7.69 -11.47 -16.07
CA GLY A 285 -8.43 -10.85 -14.97
C GLY A 285 -7.54 -10.33 -13.84
N THR A 286 -7.96 -9.23 -13.22
CA THR A 286 -7.38 -8.70 -11.98
C THR A 286 -8.26 -9.08 -10.80
N LEU A 287 -7.79 -10.01 -9.97
CA LEU A 287 -8.45 -10.43 -8.73
C LEU A 287 -7.88 -9.67 -7.54
N ILE A 288 -8.73 -8.99 -6.79
CA ILE A 288 -8.33 -8.24 -5.61
C ILE A 288 -9.07 -8.79 -4.40
N ALA A 289 -8.33 -9.21 -3.36
CA ALA A 289 -8.94 -9.69 -2.13
C ALA A 289 -8.26 -9.11 -0.89
N HIS A 290 -9.02 -9.00 0.20
CA HIS A 290 -8.47 -8.46 1.43
C HIS A 290 -8.94 -9.22 2.68
N ASN A 291 -8.16 -9.09 3.75
CA ASN A 291 -8.44 -9.59 5.08
C ASN A 291 -8.74 -11.12 5.07
N ARG A 292 -9.84 -11.58 5.65
CA ARG A 292 -10.14 -13.01 5.80
C ARG A 292 -10.26 -13.76 4.49
N SER A 293 -10.63 -13.11 3.41
CA SER A 293 -10.73 -13.75 2.09
C SER A 293 -9.38 -14.19 1.54
N THR A 294 -8.29 -13.58 1.98
CA THR A 294 -6.94 -14.05 1.61
C THR A 294 -6.67 -15.46 2.14
N ARG A 295 -7.34 -15.90 3.23
CA ARG A 295 -7.11 -17.21 3.84
C ARG A 295 -7.47 -18.38 2.93
N PHE A 296 -8.60 -18.31 2.24
CA PHE A 296 -8.97 -19.39 1.33
C PHE A 296 -8.22 -19.28 0.00
N LEU A 297 -7.89 -18.08 -0.45
CA LEU A 297 -7.10 -17.88 -1.66
C LEU A 297 -5.64 -18.33 -1.50
N THR A 298 -5.12 -18.36 -0.29
CA THR A 298 -3.74 -18.80 0.03
C THR A 298 -3.69 -20.20 0.66
N SER A 299 -4.81 -20.93 0.65
CA SER A 299 -4.87 -22.32 1.09
C SER A 299 -4.22 -23.27 0.08
N GLU A 300 -4.18 -24.55 0.38
CA GLU A 300 -3.65 -25.59 -0.53
C GLU A 300 -4.40 -25.62 -1.88
N TYR A 301 -5.70 -25.36 -1.86
CA TYR A 301 -6.55 -25.28 -3.06
C TYR A 301 -6.82 -23.84 -3.50
N GLY A 302 -5.99 -22.91 -3.05
CA GLY A 302 -6.14 -21.49 -3.35
C GLY A 302 -5.55 -21.08 -4.70
N ILE A 303 -5.56 -19.77 -4.94
CA ILE A 303 -5.03 -19.17 -6.17
C ILE A 303 -3.63 -18.62 -5.92
N GLY A 304 -2.65 -19.09 -6.66
CA GLY A 304 -1.28 -18.57 -6.61
C GLY A 304 -0.39 -19.27 -5.57
N SER A 305 0.75 -18.63 -5.31
CA SER A 305 1.83 -19.19 -4.49
C SER A 305 2.06 -18.43 -3.18
N VAL A 306 1.34 -17.34 -2.94
CA VAL A 306 1.35 -16.66 -1.64
C VAL A 306 0.79 -17.61 -0.58
N LYS A 307 1.47 -17.72 0.54
CA LYS A 307 1.08 -18.58 1.66
C LYS A 307 0.85 -17.76 2.92
N GLN A 308 0.03 -18.26 3.83
CA GLN A 308 0.02 -17.75 5.19
C GLN A 308 1.23 -18.28 5.96
N LEU A 309 1.71 -17.50 6.91
CA LEU A 309 2.87 -17.86 7.74
C LEU A 309 2.81 -19.32 8.26
N GLN A 310 1.67 -19.74 8.76
CA GLN A 310 1.49 -21.09 9.31
C GLN A 310 1.72 -22.20 8.29
N ASN A 311 1.44 -21.95 7.02
CA ASN A 311 1.57 -22.92 5.93
C ASN A 311 2.98 -22.93 5.31
N THR A 312 3.88 -22.03 5.75
CA THR A 312 5.26 -21.96 5.26
C THR A 312 6.21 -22.86 6.03
N PHE A 313 5.84 -23.29 7.23
CA PHE A 313 6.72 -24.11 8.06
C PHE A 313 7.04 -25.47 7.45
N ASP A 314 6.08 -26.07 6.74
CA ASP A 314 6.25 -27.34 6.03
C ASP A 314 7.13 -27.17 4.76
N GLU A 315 7.34 -25.94 4.31
CA GLU A 315 8.16 -25.58 3.14
C GLU A 315 9.37 -24.69 3.52
N SER A 316 9.83 -24.77 4.78
CA SER A 316 10.88 -23.88 5.31
C SER A 316 12.17 -23.88 4.49
N GLU A 317 12.59 -25.02 3.92
CA GLU A 317 13.77 -25.11 3.07
C GLU A 317 13.69 -24.24 1.82
N LYS A 318 12.49 -24.16 1.20
CA LYS A 318 12.28 -23.33 0.01
C LYS A 318 12.37 -21.84 0.33
N TYR A 319 11.78 -21.43 1.46
CA TYR A 319 11.86 -20.05 1.93
C TYR A 319 13.28 -19.66 2.35
N ASN A 320 13.99 -20.54 3.05
CA ASN A 320 15.38 -20.31 3.42
C ASN A 320 16.28 -20.16 2.19
N PHE A 321 16.09 -20.97 1.15
CA PHE A 321 16.82 -20.81 -0.10
C PHE A 321 16.57 -19.46 -0.78
N ASP A 322 15.32 -19.01 -0.84
CA ASP A 322 14.97 -17.70 -1.39
C ASP A 322 15.58 -16.55 -0.58
N LEU A 323 15.58 -16.66 0.76
CA LEU A 323 16.24 -15.70 1.66
C LEU A 323 17.76 -15.62 1.44
N LEU A 324 18.40 -16.76 1.29
CA LEU A 324 19.83 -16.81 0.99
C LEU A 324 20.13 -16.11 -0.33
N ARG A 325 19.36 -16.38 -1.37
CA ARG A 325 19.49 -15.68 -2.67
C ARG A 325 19.36 -14.18 -2.52
N GLU A 326 18.39 -13.70 -1.72
CA GLU A 326 18.16 -12.28 -1.47
C GLU A 326 19.37 -11.66 -0.75
N ILE A 327 19.86 -12.28 0.33
CA ILE A 327 21.04 -11.80 1.05
C ILE A 327 22.25 -11.73 0.14
N TYR A 328 22.55 -12.82 -0.58
CA TYR A 328 23.71 -12.86 -1.46
C TYR A 328 23.61 -11.88 -2.64
N SER A 329 22.42 -11.50 -3.06
CA SER A 329 22.24 -10.46 -4.08
C SER A 329 22.66 -9.05 -3.61
N GLN A 330 22.78 -8.85 -2.31
CA GLN A 330 23.20 -7.57 -1.70
C GLN A 330 24.72 -7.46 -1.56
N TYR A 331 25.48 -8.54 -1.78
CA TYR A 331 26.95 -8.51 -1.79
C TYR A 331 27.46 -8.10 -3.18
N GLU A 332 27.97 -6.89 -3.31
CA GLU A 332 28.38 -6.30 -4.61
C GLU A 332 29.78 -6.75 -5.10
N ASN A 333 30.49 -7.60 -4.40
CA ASN A 333 31.87 -7.93 -4.73
C ASN A 333 31.98 -9.01 -5.82
N ILE A 334 31.82 -8.58 -7.06
CA ILE A 334 32.19 -9.38 -8.24
C ILE A 334 33.62 -9.04 -8.64
N ASP A 335 34.55 -9.97 -8.44
CA ASP A 335 35.91 -9.86 -8.95
C ASP A 335 35.91 -10.13 -10.48
N LYS A 336 35.95 -9.03 -11.26
CA LYS A 336 35.91 -9.08 -12.74
C LYS A 336 37.09 -9.86 -13.32
N ASP A 337 38.24 -9.82 -12.69
CA ASP A 337 39.46 -10.48 -13.18
C ASP A 337 39.35 -12.00 -13.02
N LYS A 338 38.79 -12.48 -11.92
CA LYS A 338 38.49 -13.91 -11.71
C LYS A 338 37.39 -14.39 -12.65
N THR A 339 36.36 -13.61 -12.89
CA THR A 339 35.23 -13.96 -13.77
C THR A 339 35.64 -14.05 -15.24
N ASN A 340 36.56 -13.18 -15.70
CA ASN A 340 36.98 -13.11 -17.10
C ASN A 340 38.08 -14.14 -17.47
N ASN A 341 38.80 -14.66 -16.50
CA ASN A 341 39.98 -15.51 -16.80
C ASN A 341 39.71 -17.02 -16.87
N ASN A 342 38.44 -17.48 -16.80
CA ASN A 342 38.05 -18.90 -16.81
C ASN A 342 38.87 -19.79 -15.80
N ILE A 343 39.35 -19.19 -14.74
CA ILE A 343 40.09 -19.93 -13.72
C ILE A 343 39.05 -20.64 -12.82
N ILE A 344 39.11 -21.98 -12.83
CA ILE A 344 38.24 -22.85 -12.02
C ILE A 344 38.60 -22.80 -10.51
N ASP A 345 39.54 -21.95 -10.12
CA ASP A 345 40.01 -21.79 -8.73
C ASP A 345 39.19 -20.73 -7.96
N PHE A 346 37.84 -20.84 -8.06
CA PHE A 346 36.95 -20.12 -7.14
C PHE A 346 36.88 -20.95 -5.84
N GLU A 347 37.15 -20.32 -4.70
CA GLU A 347 36.57 -20.78 -3.44
C GLU A 347 35.05 -20.60 -3.55
N VAL A 348 34.38 -21.66 -3.90
CA VAL A 348 32.92 -21.69 -3.95
C VAL A 348 32.45 -21.96 -2.52
N SER A 349 32.08 -20.93 -1.79
CA SER A 349 31.33 -21.09 -0.54
C SER A 349 29.86 -21.31 -0.83
N TYR A 350 29.28 -22.29 -0.19
CA TYR A 350 27.86 -22.56 -0.30
C TYR A 350 27.13 -21.89 0.86
N PRO A 351 26.14 -20.99 0.60
CA PRO A 351 25.46 -20.21 1.63
C PRO A 351 24.82 -21.05 2.75
N TRP A 352 24.40 -22.28 2.45
CA TRP A 352 23.76 -23.16 3.44
C TRP A 352 24.74 -23.79 4.42
N GLU A 353 26.07 -23.76 4.18
CA GLU A 353 27.09 -24.24 5.12
C GLU A 353 27.27 -23.29 6.31
N GLU A 354 26.89 -22.02 6.16
CA GLU A 354 27.00 -20.98 7.19
C GLU A 354 25.73 -20.88 8.08
N LEU A 355 24.66 -21.59 7.76
CA LEU A 355 23.40 -21.56 8.51
C LEU A 355 23.40 -22.52 9.71
N ASP A 356 24.32 -22.32 10.64
CA ASP A 356 24.24 -22.97 11.97
C ASP A 356 23.07 -22.39 12.77
N GLY A 357 22.07 -23.23 13.05
CA GLY A 357 20.99 -22.90 13.98
C GLY A 357 19.62 -22.61 13.38
N THR A 358 19.26 -23.15 12.22
CA THR A 358 17.88 -23.12 11.73
C THR A 358 16.97 -23.88 12.69
N LEU A 359 15.90 -23.22 13.12
CA LEU A 359 14.87 -23.84 13.96
C LEU A 359 14.20 -24.99 13.20
N SER A 360 13.94 -26.09 13.87
CA SER A 360 13.13 -27.18 13.33
C SER A 360 11.69 -26.72 13.08
N GLU A 361 10.99 -27.41 12.19
CA GLU A 361 9.57 -27.14 11.91
C GLU A 361 8.71 -27.12 13.19
N SER A 362 8.96 -28.05 14.13
CA SER A 362 8.24 -28.11 15.40
C SER A 362 8.52 -26.91 16.30
N GLU A 363 9.75 -26.40 16.30
CA GLU A 363 10.11 -25.18 17.05
C GLU A 363 9.49 -23.94 16.42
N LEU A 364 9.50 -23.83 15.08
CA LEU A 364 8.84 -22.75 14.35
C LEU A 364 7.33 -22.72 14.65
N LYS A 365 6.65 -23.87 14.61
CA LYS A 365 5.22 -24.01 14.94
C LYS A 365 4.93 -23.64 16.41
N SER A 366 5.80 -24.05 17.33
CA SER A 366 5.65 -23.73 18.75
C SER A 366 5.85 -22.24 19.01
N ARG A 367 6.87 -21.64 18.38
CA ARG A 367 7.13 -20.19 18.42
C ARG A 367 5.95 -19.40 17.86
N ASP A 368 5.44 -19.76 16.69
CA ASP A 368 4.31 -19.09 16.06
C ASP A 368 3.06 -19.15 16.94
N LYS A 369 2.78 -20.32 17.51
CA LYS A 369 1.65 -20.50 18.44
C LYS A 369 1.76 -19.61 19.67
N TRP A 370 2.96 -19.47 20.24
CA TRP A 370 3.20 -18.57 21.38
C TRP A 370 3.00 -17.10 20.96
N GLN A 371 3.63 -16.68 19.87
CA GLN A 371 3.55 -15.30 19.38
C GLN A 371 2.13 -14.90 18.99
N SER A 372 1.33 -15.85 18.50
CA SER A 372 -0.06 -15.59 18.08
C SER A 372 -1.00 -15.20 19.22
N ILE A 373 -0.64 -15.48 20.48
CA ILE A 373 -1.41 -15.08 21.67
C ILE A 373 -1.41 -13.55 21.84
N PHE A 374 -0.35 -12.90 21.39
CA PHE A 374 -0.08 -11.48 21.63
C PHE A 374 -0.41 -10.58 20.43
N MET A 375 -1.17 -11.07 19.46
CA MET A 375 -1.51 -10.29 18.28
C MET A 375 -2.32 -9.04 18.63
N PRO A 376 -2.04 -7.89 17.99
CA PRO A 376 -2.67 -6.64 18.34
C PRO A 376 -4.17 -6.62 18.03
N SER A 377 -4.90 -5.78 18.79
CA SER A 377 -6.32 -5.45 18.55
C SER A 377 -6.41 -4.00 18.07
N GLY A 378 -6.11 -3.75 16.77
CA GLY A 378 -6.19 -2.41 16.20
C GLY A 378 -5.07 -1.47 16.66
N SER A 379 -3.84 -1.80 16.31
CA SER A 379 -2.67 -0.92 16.45
C SER A 379 -2.24 -0.40 15.08
N ILE A 380 -1.52 0.71 15.03
CA ILE A 380 -0.93 1.22 13.80
C ILE A 380 0.52 0.75 13.72
N VAL A 381 0.84 0.04 12.64
CA VAL A 381 2.18 -0.44 12.33
C VAL A 381 2.71 0.21 11.07
N ALA A 382 4.04 0.26 10.93
CA ALA A 382 4.67 0.83 9.74
C ALA A 382 4.57 -0.14 8.56
N GLY A 383 4.11 0.37 7.42
CA GLY A 383 4.19 -0.31 6.13
C GLY A 383 5.29 0.31 5.28
N ARG A 384 6.34 -0.45 4.98
CA ARG A 384 7.44 -0.04 4.09
C ARG A 384 7.04 -0.26 2.64
N ILE A 385 7.19 0.77 1.83
CA ILE A 385 6.79 0.81 0.43
C ILE A 385 7.96 0.43 -0.49
N ASP A 386 7.68 -0.40 -1.49
CA ASP A 386 8.49 -0.49 -2.71
C ASP A 386 8.05 0.65 -3.64
N ASP A 387 8.87 1.67 -3.77
CA ASP A 387 8.56 2.89 -4.52
C ASP A 387 8.67 2.72 -6.04
N GLU A 388 9.17 1.60 -6.53
CA GLU A 388 9.22 1.28 -7.96
C GLU A 388 7.94 0.59 -8.46
N HIS A 389 7.16 -0.01 -7.58
CA HIS A 389 5.97 -0.77 -7.96
C HIS A 389 4.75 0.15 -8.24
N TRP A 390 3.97 -0.15 -9.29
CA TRP A 390 2.81 0.68 -9.70
C TRP A 390 1.67 0.73 -8.66
N LEU A 391 1.51 -0.30 -7.84
CA LEU A 391 0.52 -0.30 -6.74
C LEU A 391 0.79 0.79 -5.70
N THR A 392 2.02 1.28 -5.64
CA THR A 392 2.45 2.30 -4.66
C THR A 392 2.54 3.70 -5.27
N PHE A 393 1.99 3.93 -6.45
CA PHE A 393 1.94 5.28 -7.04
C PHE A 393 1.25 6.27 -6.12
N GLY A 394 1.90 7.40 -5.87
CA GLY A 394 1.37 8.48 -5.03
C GLY A 394 1.44 8.25 -3.53
N THR A 395 2.05 7.14 -3.06
CA THR A 395 2.25 6.90 -1.62
C THR A 395 3.60 7.40 -1.14
N PRO A 396 3.73 7.82 0.13
CA PRO A 396 5.04 8.07 0.76
C PRO A 396 5.78 6.75 1.02
N ASN A 397 7.08 6.80 1.32
CA ASN A 397 7.94 5.62 1.54
C ASN A 397 7.53 4.74 2.73
N THR A 398 6.82 5.32 3.69
CA THR A 398 6.26 4.61 4.84
C THR A 398 4.83 5.05 5.05
N ILE A 399 3.94 4.10 5.22
CA ILE A 399 2.51 4.35 5.45
C ILE A 399 2.06 3.75 6.77
N PRO A 400 1.09 4.36 7.45
CA PRO A 400 0.45 3.78 8.62
C PRO A 400 -0.54 2.68 8.19
N VAL A 401 -0.35 1.48 8.74
CA VAL A 401 -1.21 0.31 8.49
C VAL A 401 -1.95 -0.02 9.77
N LEU A 402 -3.28 0.00 9.75
CA LEU A 402 -4.07 -0.53 10.85
C LEU A 402 -3.95 -2.05 10.87
N TYR A 403 -3.47 -2.59 11.99
CA TYR A 403 -3.20 -4.01 12.14
C TYR A 403 -3.97 -4.59 13.34
N SER A 404 -4.81 -5.55 13.05
CA SER A 404 -5.49 -6.40 14.04
C SER A 404 -5.24 -7.83 13.63
N ASN A 405 -5.20 -8.79 14.46
CA ASN A 405 -5.00 -10.22 14.19
C ASN A 405 -5.29 -10.68 12.71
N LEU A 406 -4.57 -10.08 11.79
CA LEU A 406 -4.74 -10.24 10.33
C LEU A 406 -4.02 -11.50 9.84
N PRO A 407 -4.39 -12.03 8.66
CA PRO A 407 -3.61 -13.02 7.95
C PRO A 407 -2.18 -12.52 7.68
N ILE A 408 -1.18 -13.30 8.03
CA ILE A 408 0.22 -12.96 7.77
C ILE A 408 0.62 -13.60 6.45
N LEU A 409 0.80 -12.76 5.42
CA LEU A 409 1.10 -13.20 4.07
C LEU A 409 2.61 -13.30 3.88
N MET A 410 3.03 -14.44 3.33
CA MET A 410 4.41 -14.75 3.00
C MET A 410 4.56 -14.82 1.48
N ALA A 411 5.46 -14.02 0.94
CA ALA A 411 5.74 -13.95 -0.49
C ALA A 411 7.13 -14.51 -0.78
N ARG A 412 7.24 -15.38 -1.78
CA ARG A 412 8.52 -15.84 -2.31
C ARG A 412 9.10 -14.81 -3.28
N SER A 413 10.37 -14.99 -3.69
CA SER A 413 11.12 -14.03 -4.52
C SER A 413 10.49 -13.68 -5.88
N TYR A 414 9.59 -14.49 -6.40
CA TYR A 414 8.88 -14.24 -7.67
C TYR A 414 7.49 -13.61 -7.50
N VAL A 415 7.09 -13.34 -6.25
CA VAL A 415 5.87 -12.62 -5.91
C VAL A 415 6.23 -11.21 -5.47
N ASP A 416 5.65 -10.22 -6.11
CA ASP A 416 5.85 -8.84 -5.69
C ASP A 416 5.21 -8.62 -4.31
N ALA A 417 5.94 -7.99 -3.40
CA ALA A 417 5.44 -7.57 -2.09
C ALA A 417 5.63 -6.06 -1.93
N PRO A 418 4.79 -5.26 -2.62
CA PRO A 418 4.95 -3.80 -2.67
C PRO A 418 4.87 -3.10 -1.32
N VAL A 419 4.28 -3.76 -0.31
CA VAL A 419 4.24 -3.26 1.06
C VAL A 419 4.57 -4.38 2.03
N ARG A 420 5.62 -4.17 2.82
CA ARG A 420 6.03 -5.05 3.91
C ARG A 420 5.90 -4.36 5.26
N ILE A 421 5.59 -5.12 6.29
CA ILE A 421 5.46 -4.60 7.66
C ILE A 421 6.84 -4.31 8.25
N GLY A 422 6.99 -3.10 8.75
CA GLY A 422 8.20 -2.58 9.40
C GLY A 422 8.91 -1.52 8.57
N GLN A 423 9.28 -0.43 9.22
CA GLN A 423 10.09 0.66 8.66
C GLN A 423 11.56 0.41 8.96
N MET A 424 12.45 0.60 7.98
CA MET A 424 13.89 0.60 8.19
C MET A 424 14.31 1.85 8.97
N ILE A 425 15.12 1.66 10.00
CA ILE A 425 15.69 2.74 10.81
C ILE A 425 17.21 2.63 10.70
N PRO A 426 17.93 3.71 10.35
CA PRO A 426 19.39 3.70 10.31
C PRO A 426 19.98 3.27 11.67
N ASN A 427 20.86 2.29 11.65
CA ASN A 427 21.62 1.81 12.80
C ASN A 427 23.05 1.45 12.39
N ASN A 428 23.97 2.36 12.63
CA ASN A 428 25.37 2.20 12.23
C ASN A 428 26.16 1.12 13.00
N GLU A 429 25.56 0.54 14.04
CA GLU A 429 26.17 -0.57 14.77
C GLU A 429 26.01 -1.90 14.05
N ILE A 430 25.10 -1.97 13.08
CA ILE A 430 24.80 -3.18 12.31
C ILE A 430 25.62 -3.16 11.02
N ASN A 431 26.71 -3.92 11.00
CA ASN A 431 27.66 -3.90 9.89
C ASN A 431 27.37 -4.97 8.80
N GLU A 432 26.45 -5.91 9.05
CA GLU A 432 26.16 -7.01 8.15
C GLU A 432 24.66 -7.12 7.87
N PRO A 433 24.25 -7.57 6.68
CA PRO A 433 22.86 -7.93 6.41
C PRO A 433 22.39 -9.04 7.35
N ARG A 434 21.14 -8.98 7.77
CA ARG A 434 20.57 -10.01 8.66
C ARG A 434 19.18 -10.42 8.21
N ILE A 435 18.79 -11.64 8.57
CA ILE A 435 17.45 -12.14 8.37
C ILE A 435 16.58 -11.72 9.56
N ILE A 436 15.45 -11.09 9.25
CA ILE A 436 14.37 -10.89 10.21
C ILE A 436 13.15 -11.61 9.67
N ASN A 437 12.76 -12.70 10.31
CA ASN A 437 11.76 -13.64 9.85
C ASN A 437 12.09 -14.20 8.44
N TRP A 438 11.33 -13.83 7.43
CA TRP A 438 11.34 -14.40 6.10
C TRP A 438 11.79 -13.38 5.03
N SER A 439 12.52 -12.37 5.43
CA SER A 439 13.11 -11.38 4.53
C SER A 439 14.44 -10.86 5.08
N SER A 440 15.30 -10.38 4.20
CA SER A 440 16.57 -9.78 4.57
C SER A 440 16.40 -8.33 4.99
N LEU A 441 17.33 -7.87 5.82
CA LEU A 441 17.48 -6.47 6.20
C LEU A 441 18.91 -6.05 5.87
N PRO A 442 19.12 -5.01 5.05
CA PRO A 442 20.44 -4.54 4.68
C PRO A 442 21.26 -4.11 5.89
N ALA A 443 22.59 -4.21 5.78
CA ALA A 443 23.51 -3.63 6.75
C ALA A 443 23.20 -2.14 7.01
N GLY A 444 23.51 -1.64 8.18
CA GLY A 444 23.23 -0.26 8.56
C GLY A 444 21.79 0.04 8.94
N ASN A 445 20.93 -0.97 9.02
CA ASN A 445 19.50 -0.77 9.32
C ASN A 445 19.00 -1.67 10.44
N ASP A 446 18.07 -1.14 11.21
CA ASP A 446 17.18 -1.88 12.10
C ASP A 446 15.74 -1.78 11.60
N LEU A 447 14.81 -2.53 12.21
CA LEU A 447 13.42 -2.57 11.80
C LEU A 447 12.51 -2.12 12.96
N ASN A 448 11.74 -1.04 12.75
CA ASN A 448 10.67 -0.63 13.63
C ASN A 448 9.31 -1.02 13.06
N VAL A 449 8.56 -1.80 13.80
CA VAL A 449 7.22 -2.26 13.38
C VAL A 449 6.12 -1.35 13.91
N ARG A 450 6.21 -0.94 15.18
CA ARG A 450 5.17 -0.18 15.87
C ARG A 450 5.23 1.31 15.53
N MET A 451 4.08 1.91 15.23
CA MET A 451 3.92 3.37 15.14
C MET A 451 3.08 3.89 16.31
N SER A 452 1.94 3.27 16.59
CA SER A 452 1.02 3.70 17.65
C SER A 452 0.18 2.54 18.18
N GLY A 453 -0.22 2.61 19.44
CA GLY A 453 -1.04 1.61 20.12
C GLY A 453 -0.23 0.42 20.63
N LEU A 454 -0.91 -0.59 21.16
CA LEU A 454 -0.29 -1.74 21.81
C LEU A 454 0.14 -2.80 20.81
N VAL A 455 1.44 -2.97 20.65
CA VAL A 455 2.05 -4.08 19.91
C VAL A 455 3.08 -4.76 20.80
N TRP A 456 2.78 -5.96 21.24
CA TRP A 456 3.72 -6.74 22.06
C TRP A 456 4.96 -7.14 21.25
N PRO A 457 6.14 -7.28 21.89
CA PRO A 457 7.36 -7.70 21.21
C PRO A 457 7.20 -9.00 20.42
N GLU A 458 6.47 -9.96 20.96
CA GLU A 458 6.18 -11.24 20.32
C GLU A 458 5.38 -11.05 19.01
N ALA A 459 4.39 -10.16 19.03
CA ALA A 459 3.63 -9.81 17.84
C ALA A 459 4.48 -9.06 16.81
N SER A 460 5.28 -8.08 17.27
CA SER A 460 6.24 -7.37 16.40
C SER A 460 7.17 -8.35 15.68
N GLN A 461 7.75 -9.31 16.40
CA GLN A 461 8.61 -10.34 15.82
C GLN A 461 7.85 -11.22 14.81
N ARG A 462 6.58 -11.56 15.11
CA ARG A 462 5.77 -12.43 14.26
C ARG A 462 5.44 -11.80 12.92
N ILE A 463 5.12 -10.51 12.90
CA ILE A 463 4.64 -9.79 11.70
C ILE A 463 5.75 -9.05 10.95
N ALA A 464 6.92 -8.87 11.56
CA ALA A 464 8.05 -8.16 10.94
C ALA A 464 8.39 -8.74 9.56
N ASN A 465 8.59 -7.87 8.57
CA ASN A 465 8.86 -8.20 7.17
C ASN A 465 7.79 -9.05 6.44
N SER A 466 6.66 -9.38 7.07
CA SER A 466 5.55 -10.01 6.34
C SER A 466 4.97 -9.05 5.30
N ALA A 467 4.35 -9.59 4.26
CA ALA A 467 3.73 -8.77 3.24
C ALA A 467 2.34 -8.28 3.71
N TYR A 468 2.14 -6.95 3.69
CA TYR A 468 0.80 -6.36 3.81
C TYR A 468 0.05 -6.44 2.49
N LEU A 469 0.76 -6.19 1.39
CA LEU A 469 0.25 -6.21 0.03
C LEU A 469 1.13 -7.12 -0.83
N THR A 470 0.49 -8.03 -1.55
CA THR A 470 1.17 -8.86 -2.55
C THR A 470 0.52 -8.72 -3.91
N ARG A 471 1.32 -8.89 -4.94
CA ARG A 471 0.85 -9.02 -6.32
C ARG A 471 1.54 -10.21 -6.96
N GLU A 472 0.76 -11.14 -7.47
CA GLU A 472 1.26 -12.30 -8.19
C GLU A 472 0.66 -12.34 -9.58
N ARG A 473 1.51 -12.59 -10.57
CA ARG A 473 1.06 -12.79 -11.94
C ARG A 473 0.67 -14.26 -12.16
N ILE A 474 -0.52 -14.49 -12.71
CA ILE A 474 -1.03 -15.82 -13.04
C ILE A 474 -1.52 -15.80 -14.47
N GLY A 475 -0.82 -16.50 -15.38
CA GLY A 475 -1.11 -16.41 -16.80
C GLY A 475 -0.96 -15.00 -17.35
N ASP A 476 -2.01 -14.47 -17.96
CA ASP A 476 -2.07 -13.10 -18.46
C ASP A 476 -2.65 -12.11 -17.45
N GLY A 477 -3.25 -12.58 -16.36
CA GLY A 477 -3.82 -11.78 -15.29
C GLY A 477 -2.99 -11.73 -14.03
N GLN A 478 -3.63 -11.34 -12.92
CA GLN A 478 -2.97 -11.15 -11.63
C GLN A 478 -3.91 -11.32 -10.45
N VAL A 479 -3.30 -11.66 -9.31
CA VAL A 479 -3.94 -11.70 -8.00
C VAL A 479 -3.26 -10.68 -7.09
N ILE A 480 -4.05 -9.82 -6.47
CA ILE A 480 -3.62 -8.78 -5.54
C ILE A 480 -4.25 -9.07 -4.19
N LEU A 481 -3.44 -9.30 -3.16
CA LEU A 481 -3.91 -9.65 -1.83
C LEU A 481 -3.47 -8.59 -0.81
N PHE A 482 -4.43 -8.06 -0.07
CA PHE A 482 -4.19 -7.22 1.10
C PHE A 482 -4.38 -8.06 2.36
N SER A 483 -3.41 -8.11 3.25
CA SER A 483 -3.54 -8.85 4.51
C SER A 483 -4.64 -8.29 5.40
N GLY A 484 -4.87 -6.97 5.35
CA GLY A 484 -5.90 -6.24 6.08
C GLY A 484 -6.92 -5.55 5.19
N GLU A 485 -7.87 -4.88 5.80
CA GLU A 485 -8.82 -4.01 5.13
C GLU A 485 -8.16 -2.66 4.83
N PRO A 486 -8.01 -2.25 3.55
CA PRO A 486 -7.20 -1.09 3.19
C PRO A 486 -7.84 0.26 3.54
N ASN A 487 -9.12 0.29 3.85
CA ASN A 487 -9.89 1.50 4.20
C ASN A 487 -10.87 1.23 5.34
N PHE A 488 -10.38 0.64 6.43
CA PHE A 488 -11.17 0.18 7.56
C PHE A 488 -12.23 1.18 8.01
N ARG A 489 -13.49 0.76 7.99
CA ARG A 489 -14.69 1.55 8.35
C ARG A 489 -14.84 2.87 7.58
N GLY A 490 -14.13 3.06 6.46
CA GLY A 490 -14.09 4.32 5.72
C GLY A 490 -13.42 5.47 6.48
N ALA A 491 -12.76 5.18 7.59
CA ALA A 491 -12.14 6.15 8.49
C ALA A 491 -10.62 5.98 8.60
N THR A 492 -10.08 4.77 8.37
CA THR A 492 -8.63 4.55 8.35
C THR A 492 -8.17 4.48 6.91
N LEU A 493 -7.67 5.59 6.39
CA LEU A 493 -7.37 5.79 4.98
C LEU A 493 -5.86 5.75 4.66
N GLY A 494 -5.00 5.45 5.63
CA GLY A 494 -3.54 5.41 5.42
C GLY A 494 -3.09 4.42 4.33
N THR A 495 -3.88 3.39 4.07
CA THR A 495 -3.65 2.39 3.01
C THR A 495 -4.63 2.49 1.84
N ASN A 496 -5.54 3.47 1.87
CA ASN A 496 -6.60 3.62 0.87
C ASN A 496 -6.04 3.86 -0.55
N ARG A 497 -4.94 4.62 -0.67
CA ARG A 497 -4.31 4.88 -1.97
C ARG A 497 -3.92 3.59 -2.69
N LEU A 498 -3.36 2.62 -1.98
CA LEU A 498 -3.01 1.31 -2.55
C LEU A 498 -4.24 0.58 -3.10
N TRP A 499 -5.36 0.68 -2.38
CA TRP A 499 -6.64 0.10 -2.76
C TRP A 499 -7.19 0.72 -4.04
N LEU A 500 -7.19 2.05 -4.13
CA LEU A 500 -7.62 2.78 -5.32
C LEU A 500 -6.73 2.44 -6.53
N ASN A 501 -5.40 2.41 -6.33
CA ASN A 501 -4.46 2.01 -7.38
C ASN A 501 -4.73 0.58 -7.89
N ALA A 502 -4.98 -0.37 -6.98
CA ALA A 502 -5.28 -1.76 -7.36
C ALA A 502 -6.54 -1.86 -8.23
N ILE A 503 -7.59 -1.12 -7.90
CA ILE A 503 -8.86 -1.13 -8.61
C ILE A 503 -8.74 -0.46 -9.99
N VAL A 504 -8.17 0.76 -10.03
CA VAL A 504 -8.22 1.60 -11.23
C VAL A 504 -7.07 1.29 -12.18
N TYR A 505 -5.88 1.02 -11.66
CA TYR A 505 -4.70 0.80 -12.49
C TYR A 505 -4.41 -0.68 -12.77
N GLY A 506 -4.98 -1.59 -11.97
CA GLY A 506 -4.76 -3.03 -12.09
C GLY A 506 -4.98 -3.57 -13.50
N PRO A 507 -6.13 -3.32 -14.14
CA PRO A 507 -6.42 -3.85 -15.48
C PRO A 507 -5.41 -3.43 -16.54
N GLY A 508 -4.94 -2.17 -16.50
CA GLY A 508 -4.02 -1.62 -17.51
C GLY A 508 -2.54 -1.87 -17.24
N LEU A 509 -2.13 -1.96 -15.96
CA LEU A 509 -0.72 -2.04 -15.60
C LEU A 509 -0.25 -3.45 -15.23
N GLY A 510 -1.11 -4.27 -14.70
CA GLY A 510 -0.75 -5.57 -14.15
C GLY A 510 -1.01 -6.76 -15.05
N THR A 511 -1.79 -6.62 -16.10
CA THR A 511 -2.22 -7.70 -17.00
C THR A 511 -1.54 -7.61 -18.38
N ARG A 512 -1.54 -8.71 -19.14
CA ARG A 512 -0.94 -8.73 -20.50
C ARG A 512 -1.95 -8.64 -21.63
N SER A 513 -3.13 -9.20 -21.45
CA SER A 513 -4.19 -9.19 -22.45
C SER A 513 -5.48 -8.63 -21.87
N ARG A 514 -6.28 -8.04 -22.76
CA ARG A 514 -7.63 -7.60 -22.40
C ARG A 514 -8.56 -8.81 -22.42
N ILE A 515 -9.40 -8.92 -21.39
CA ILE A 515 -10.54 -9.84 -21.44
C ILE A 515 -11.55 -9.20 -22.38
N ASN A 516 -11.70 -9.76 -23.59
CA ASN A 516 -12.74 -9.35 -24.50
C ASN A 516 -14.03 -10.13 -24.19
N PRO A 517 -15.17 -9.47 -24.03
CA PRO A 517 -16.45 -10.09 -23.75
C PRO A 517 -16.95 -11.00 -24.89
#